data_60669549ea946e01ab6c841f13365ad6
#
_entry.id   60669549ea946e01ab6c841f13365ad6
#
_cell.length_a   1.000
_cell.length_b   1.000
_cell.length_c   1.000
_cell.angle_alpha   90.00
_cell.angle_beta   90.00
_cell.angle_gamma   90.00
#
_symmetry.space_group_name_H-M   'P 1'
#
loop_
_entity.id
_entity.type
_entity.pdbx_description
1 polymer ?
#
loop_
_entity_poly.entity_id
_entity_poly.type
_entity_poly.pdbx_seq_one_letter_code
_entity_poly.pdbx_strand_id
1 'polypeptide(L)'
;MGRKKDFAGNLLVFGDLNMDVIGRVDAWPVPGGEGLCPQLELHSGGVGANCALAVAAWGIKVRLLGCVGQDRFGDLLVDTLRKMGVDVGNVQRSSRSLTGLLYISVTPDGQRTFFGSRGANQFMDPRQVPASSLLSSTAAHLVGYSFLNPGPEKMARQILRQFHARGKWVSLDVGMEPTKRIPQKILGLLPQVDLLFVSSEEAAVLTGQSNARKSFLQFQRAGAKEIVMKLGKRGCFISDGGNLREIPSFAVRAVDSTGAGDAFTAAFLQARLRGWTTLEAALAANAAGAAATCRVGAGTTLSDAAGTLRLLRNRGKRGTWEKIGLQILSRVRTMGGF
;
A
#
# COMPACT_ATOMS: atom_id res chain seq x y z
N MET A 1 -15.97 18.99 -20.67
CA MET A 1 -14.55 19.39 -20.56
C MET A 1 -14.18 19.41 -19.09
N GLY A 2 -13.72 18.28 -18.52
CA GLY A 2 -13.32 18.16 -17.11
C GLY A 2 -11.98 18.83 -16.91
N ARG A 3 -11.89 19.78 -15.97
CA ARG A 3 -10.63 20.38 -15.54
C ARG A 3 -9.62 19.28 -15.17
N LYS A 4 -8.49 19.21 -15.88
CA LYS A 4 -7.30 18.48 -15.40
C LYS A 4 -6.93 19.11 -14.06
N LYS A 5 -7.17 18.39 -12.95
CA LYS A 5 -6.64 18.77 -11.64
C LYS A 5 -5.14 18.51 -11.70
N ASP A 6 -4.32 19.55 -11.70
CA ASP A 6 -2.88 19.47 -11.50
C ASP A 6 -2.61 18.93 -10.08
N PHE A 7 -2.18 17.69 -9.99
CA PHE A 7 -1.92 16.99 -8.74
C PHE A 7 -0.44 17.05 -8.32
N ALA A 8 0.21 18.20 -8.45
CA ALA A 8 1.48 18.40 -7.75
C ALA A 8 1.19 18.49 -6.23
N GLY A 9 1.10 17.34 -5.55
CA GLY A 9 0.54 17.31 -4.21
C GLY A 9 1.27 16.40 -3.24
N ASN A 10 0.97 16.61 -1.96
CA ASN A 10 1.41 15.79 -0.82
C ASN A 10 0.36 14.73 -0.52
N LEU A 11 0.82 13.56 -0.10
CA LEU A 11 -0.04 12.45 0.31
C LEU A 11 -0.08 12.35 1.84
N LEU A 12 -1.27 12.25 2.40
CA LEU A 12 -1.48 11.73 3.75
C LEU A 12 -1.67 10.22 3.65
N VAL A 13 -0.83 9.44 4.31
CA VAL A 13 -1.03 7.99 4.49
C VAL A 13 -1.49 7.74 5.91
N PHE A 14 -2.58 7.02 6.09
CA PHE A 14 -3.06 6.57 7.39
C PHE A 14 -3.14 5.06 7.45
N GLY A 15 -2.32 4.44 8.28
CA GLY A 15 -2.25 2.98 8.39
C GLY A 15 -1.29 2.47 9.45
N ASP A 16 -1.16 1.14 9.51
CA ASP A 16 -0.36 0.46 10.52
C ASP A 16 1.14 0.65 10.29
N LEU A 17 1.85 0.79 11.41
CA LEU A 17 3.30 0.82 11.55
C LEU A 17 3.71 -0.38 12.39
N ASN A 18 4.50 -1.29 11.83
CA ASN A 18 4.95 -2.50 12.49
C ASN A 18 6.47 -2.63 12.43
N MET A 19 7.02 -3.29 13.43
CA MET A 19 8.34 -3.87 13.33
C MET A 19 8.18 -5.31 12.83
N ASP A 20 8.75 -5.62 11.66
CA ASP A 20 8.78 -6.96 11.11
C ASP A 20 10.07 -7.65 11.56
N VAL A 21 9.93 -8.79 12.23
CA VAL A 21 11.03 -9.64 12.70
C VAL A 21 11.04 -10.87 11.80
N ILE A 22 12.01 -10.95 10.90
CA ILE A 22 12.13 -12.05 9.94
C ILE A 22 13.15 -13.05 10.45
N GLY A 23 12.71 -14.30 10.63
CA GLY A 23 13.55 -15.41 11.06
C GLY A 23 13.57 -16.53 10.03
N ARG A 24 14.76 -17.00 9.68
CA ARG A 24 14.92 -18.21 8.86
C ARG A 24 15.01 -19.42 9.77
N VAL A 25 14.18 -20.42 9.53
CA VAL A 25 14.13 -21.66 10.30
C VAL A 25 14.32 -22.84 9.35
N ASP A 26 14.99 -23.89 9.83
CA ASP A 26 15.21 -25.10 9.02
C ASP A 26 13.92 -25.92 8.86
N ALA A 27 13.10 -25.94 9.91
CA ALA A 27 11.79 -26.59 9.92
C ALA A 27 10.90 -25.98 11.01
N TRP A 28 9.60 -26.18 10.88
CA TRP A 28 8.65 -25.86 11.95
C TRP A 28 8.80 -26.84 13.11
N PRO A 29 8.96 -26.36 14.35
CA PRO A 29 8.90 -27.25 15.51
C PRO A 29 7.48 -27.83 15.65
N VAL A 30 7.39 -29.04 16.18
CA VAL A 30 6.09 -29.59 16.58
C VAL A 30 5.51 -28.77 17.73
N PRO A 31 4.17 -28.72 17.91
CA PRO A 31 3.54 -28.02 19.04
C PRO A 31 4.17 -28.45 20.39
N GLY A 32 4.62 -27.49 21.19
CA GLY A 32 5.34 -27.71 22.44
C GLY A 32 6.85 -27.97 22.29
N GLY A 33 7.35 -28.04 21.05
CA GLY A 33 8.78 -28.20 20.76
C GLY A 33 9.51 -26.85 20.64
N GLU A 34 10.83 -26.92 20.47
CA GLU A 34 11.74 -25.81 20.30
C GLU A 34 12.34 -25.82 18.90
N GLY A 35 12.47 -24.65 18.28
CA GLY A 35 13.16 -24.45 17.00
C GLY A 35 14.15 -23.30 17.10
N LEU A 36 15.38 -23.50 16.62
CA LEU A 36 16.38 -22.46 16.56
C LEU A 36 16.19 -21.61 15.30
N CYS A 37 16.37 -20.31 15.46
CA CYS A 37 16.42 -19.35 14.36
C CYS A 37 17.82 -18.73 14.35
N PRO A 38 18.75 -19.18 13.47
CA PRO A 38 20.14 -18.74 13.48
C PRO A 38 20.32 -17.25 13.22
N GLN A 39 19.40 -16.64 12.47
CA GLN A 39 19.45 -15.21 12.14
C GLN A 39 18.07 -14.59 12.23
N LEU A 40 18.02 -13.42 12.88
CA LEU A 40 16.85 -12.55 12.92
C LEU A 40 17.20 -11.23 12.25
N GLU A 41 16.32 -10.78 11.38
CA GLU A 41 16.41 -9.48 10.73
C GLU A 41 15.24 -8.59 11.17
N LEU A 42 15.54 -7.32 11.46
CA LEU A 42 14.52 -6.32 11.82
C LEU A 42 14.28 -5.39 10.63
N HIS A 43 13.04 -5.30 10.21
CA HIS A 43 12.64 -4.43 9.10
C HIS A 43 11.49 -3.52 9.51
N SER A 44 11.47 -2.32 8.92
CA SER A 44 10.26 -1.50 8.96
C SER A 44 9.16 -2.18 8.17
N GLY A 45 8.00 -2.32 8.75
CA GLY A 45 6.83 -2.95 8.14
C GLY A 45 5.53 -2.24 8.51
N GLY A 46 4.43 -2.91 8.17
CA GLY A 46 3.09 -2.35 8.26
C GLY A 46 2.68 -1.63 6.98
N VAL A 47 1.45 -1.89 6.53
CA VAL A 47 0.95 -1.41 5.22
C VAL A 47 1.05 0.11 5.09
N GLY A 48 0.78 0.86 6.17
CA GLY A 48 0.91 2.31 6.19
C GLY A 48 2.36 2.78 6.03
N ALA A 49 3.29 2.19 6.78
CA ALA A 49 4.71 2.55 6.71
C ALA A 49 5.31 2.15 5.35
N ASN A 50 5.03 0.95 4.86
CA ASN A 50 5.49 0.48 3.55
C ASN A 50 5.02 1.39 2.42
N CYS A 51 3.73 1.74 2.39
CA CYS A 51 3.19 2.66 1.40
C CYS A 51 3.87 4.03 1.48
N ALA A 52 4.02 4.59 2.69
CA ALA A 52 4.66 5.90 2.89
C ALA A 52 6.12 5.90 2.41
N LEU A 53 6.91 4.88 2.76
CA LEU A 53 8.29 4.71 2.31
C LEU A 53 8.38 4.61 0.79
N ALA A 54 7.55 3.75 0.20
CA ALA A 54 7.58 3.54 -1.24
C ALA A 54 7.17 4.80 -2.02
N VAL A 55 6.16 5.56 -1.54
CA VAL A 55 5.76 6.84 -2.18
C VAL A 55 6.83 7.92 -1.99
N ALA A 56 7.45 8.02 -0.80
CA ALA A 56 8.52 8.98 -0.54
C ALA A 56 9.73 8.73 -1.44
N ALA A 57 10.08 7.47 -1.69
CA ALA A 57 11.17 7.11 -2.58
C ALA A 57 10.93 7.52 -4.06
N TRP A 58 9.68 7.76 -4.46
CA TRP A 58 9.33 8.39 -5.73
C TRP A 58 9.37 9.92 -5.70
N GLY A 59 9.87 10.53 -4.60
CA GLY A 59 10.00 11.97 -4.45
C GLY A 59 8.68 12.72 -4.20
N ILE A 60 7.63 12.03 -3.77
CA ILE A 60 6.38 12.64 -3.31
C ILE A 60 6.51 12.98 -1.82
N LYS A 61 6.11 14.19 -1.44
CA LYS A 61 6.00 14.56 -0.02
C LYS A 61 4.90 13.74 0.64
N VAL A 62 5.27 12.92 1.63
CA VAL A 62 4.35 12.03 2.34
C VAL A 62 4.33 12.39 3.81
N ARG A 63 3.13 12.51 4.35
CA ARG A 63 2.88 12.55 5.79
C ARG A 63 2.27 11.22 6.21
N LEU A 64 2.84 10.61 7.23
CA LEU A 64 2.32 9.38 7.81
C LEU A 64 1.57 9.69 9.12
N LEU A 65 0.38 9.14 9.22
CA LEU A 65 -0.45 9.13 10.40
C LEU A 65 -0.61 7.69 10.87
N GLY A 66 -0.41 7.45 12.14
CA GLY A 66 -0.50 6.12 12.75
C GLY A 66 -0.09 6.18 14.21
N CYS A 67 0.13 5.02 14.83
CA CYS A 67 0.48 4.94 16.24
C CYS A 67 1.51 3.85 16.49
N VAL A 68 2.56 4.17 17.26
CA VAL A 68 3.57 3.23 17.76
C VAL A 68 3.54 3.18 19.28
N GLY A 69 4.17 2.18 19.88
CA GLY A 69 4.37 2.10 21.32
C GLY A 69 5.41 3.09 21.83
N GLN A 70 5.45 3.27 23.16
CA GLN A 70 6.53 3.97 23.86
C GLN A 70 7.67 2.99 24.13
N ASP A 71 8.27 2.42 23.08
CA ASP A 71 9.30 1.40 23.12
C ASP A 71 10.35 1.61 22.06
N ARG A 72 11.44 0.83 22.14
CA ARG A 72 12.58 0.90 21.21
C ARG A 72 12.22 0.57 19.76
N PHE A 73 11.24 -0.29 19.53
CA PHE A 73 10.78 -0.59 18.18
C PHE A 73 10.06 0.62 17.57
N GLY A 74 9.24 1.31 18.37
CA GLY A 74 8.60 2.56 17.94
C GLY A 74 9.62 3.65 17.62
N ASP A 75 10.68 3.79 18.43
CA ASP A 75 11.76 4.76 18.18
C ASP A 75 12.48 4.44 16.86
N LEU A 76 12.93 3.18 16.69
CA LEU A 76 13.64 2.74 15.50
C LEU A 76 12.82 2.92 14.23
N LEU A 77 11.54 2.57 14.28
CA LEU A 77 10.62 2.67 13.16
C LEU A 77 10.40 4.13 12.74
N VAL A 78 10.10 5.01 13.71
CA VAL A 78 9.88 6.45 13.44
C VAL A 78 11.15 7.12 12.91
N ASP A 79 12.31 6.78 13.46
CA ASP A 79 13.59 7.33 13.00
C ASP A 79 13.95 6.85 11.58
N THR A 80 13.69 5.58 11.28
CA THR A 80 13.89 5.03 9.93
C THR A 80 13.01 5.76 8.91
N LEU A 81 11.72 5.91 9.20
CA LEU A 81 10.77 6.62 8.35
C LEU A 81 11.18 8.08 8.11
N ARG A 82 11.60 8.78 9.18
CA ARG A 82 12.09 10.17 9.09
C ARG A 82 13.33 10.28 8.22
N LYS A 83 14.33 9.41 8.40
CA LYS A 83 15.56 9.37 7.59
C LYS A 83 15.26 9.13 6.11
N MET A 84 14.21 8.40 5.81
CA MET A 84 13.75 8.13 4.44
C MET A 84 12.83 9.21 3.86
N GLY A 85 12.69 10.37 4.53
CA GLY A 85 11.97 11.53 4.03
C GLY A 85 10.46 11.51 4.27
N VAL A 86 9.94 10.62 5.11
CA VAL A 86 8.53 10.60 5.51
C VAL A 86 8.31 11.59 6.66
N ASP A 87 7.31 12.48 6.53
CA ASP A 87 6.86 13.33 7.64
C ASP A 87 6.12 12.48 8.67
N VAL A 88 6.75 12.26 9.81
CA VAL A 88 6.25 11.46 10.94
C VAL A 88 5.75 12.32 12.11
N GLY A 89 5.60 13.62 11.92
CA GLY A 89 5.21 14.56 12.97
C GLY A 89 3.85 14.29 13.61
N ASN A 90 3.01 13.48 12.96
CA ASN A 90 1.69 13.07 13.48
C ASN A 90 1.62 11.57 13.82
N VAL A 91 2.74 10.86 13.88
CA VAL A 91 2.77 9.50 14.43
C VAL A 91 2.64 9.59 15.95
N GLN A 92 1.57 9.03 16.49
CA GLN A 92 1.30 9.02 17.92
C GLN A 92 2.12 7.96 18.64
N ARG A 93 2.30 8.18 19.96
CA ARG A 93 2.92 7.21 20.84
C ARG A 93 1.93 6.81 21.93
N SER A 94 1.72 5.51 22.10
CA SER A 94 0.80 4.95 23.07
C SER A 94 1.55 4.17 24.15
N SER A 95 1.23 4.45 25.41
CA SER A 95 1.68 3.64 26.56
C SER A 95 0.83 2.38 26.81
N ARG A 96 -0.27 2.23 26.06
CA ARG A 96 -1.25 1.15 26.24
C ARG A 96 -0.81 -0.20 25.67
N SER A 97 0.15 -0.19 24.76
CA SER A 97 0.66 -1.41 24.12
C SER A 97 2.02 -1.13 23.49
N LEU A 98 2.78 -2.18 23.26
CA LEU A 98 3.99 -2.13 22.45
C LEU A 98 3.67 -1.77 21.00
N THR A 99 4.69 -1.32 20.26
CA THR A 99 4.64 -1.14 18.80
C THR A 99 4.12 -2.41 18.13
N GLY A 100 3.35 -2.28 17.07
CA GLY A 100 2.91 -3.42 16.27
C GLY A 100 4.11 -4.26 15.82
N LEU A 101 3.99 -5.57 15.93
CA LEU A 101 5.06 -6.50 15.63
C LEU A 101 4.52 -7.65 14.77
N LEU A 102 5.28 -8.00 13.73
CA LEU A 102 5.00 -9.14 12.89
C LEU A 102 6.24 -10.05 12.89
N TYR A 103 6.15 -11.22 13.52
CA TYR A 103 7.15 -12.27 13.37
C TYR A 103 6.87 -13.05 12.09
N ILE A 104 7.87 -13.14 11.23
CA ILE A 104 7.79 -13.80 9.93
C ILE A 104 8.81 -14.91 9.91
N SER A 105 8.34 -16.15 9.98
CA SER A 105 9.19 -17.32 9.82
C SER A 105 9.25 -17.72 8.35
N VAL A 106 10.47 -17.97 7.87
CA VAL A 106 10.74 -18.39 6.48
C VAL A 106 11.42 -19.74 6.50
N THR A 107 10.79 -20.75 5.88
CA THR A 107 11.33 -22.10 5.72
C THR A 107 12.23 -22.22 4.48
N PRO A 108 13.07 -23.27 4.32
CA PRO A 108 14.00 -23.40 3.20
C PRO A 108 13.35 -23.43 1.81
N ASP A 109 12.09 -23.89 1.73
CA ASP A 109 11.28 -23.86 0.52
C ASP A 109 10.69 -22.46 0.20
N GLY A 110 11.02 -21.45 1.04
CA GLY A 110 10.58 -20.08 0.89
C GLY A 110 9.15 -19.78 1.38
N GLN A 111 8.49 -20.76 2.03
CA GLN A 111 7.19 -20.52 2.63
C GLN A 111 7.30 -19.61 3.86
N ARG A 112 6.26 -18.83 4.10
CA ARG A 112 6.19 -17.86 5.18
C ARG A 112 5.00 -18.09 6.05
N THR A 113 5.23 -17.99 7.34
CA THR A 113 4.17 -18.00 8.34
C THR A 113 4.30 -16.77 9.23
N PHE A 114 3.17 -16.16 9.53
CA PHE A 114 3.11 -14.87 10.19
C PHE A 114 2.43 -15.00 11.55
N PHE A 115 3.06 -14.42 12.57
CA PHE A 115 2.45 -14.19 13.87
C PHE A 115 2.49 -12.70 14.16
N GLY A 116 1.32 -12.05 14.16
CA GLY A 116 1.25 -10.61 14.26
C GLY A 116 0.46 -10.10 15.45
N SER A 117 0.97 -9.05 16.07
CA SER A 117 0.23 -8.20 16.99
C SER A 117 0.14 -6.79 16.43
N ARG A 118 -1.06 -6.24 16.32
CA ARG A 118 -1.24 -4.86 15.90
C ARG A 118 -0.76 -3.85 16.94
N GLY A 119 -0.61 -4.26 18.19
CA GLY A 119 -0.07 -3.43 19.27
C GLY A 119 -0.69 -2.05 19.32
N ALA A 120 0.16 -1.02 19.37
CA ALA A 120 -0.23 0.38 19.48
C ALA A 120 -1.07 0.91 18.30
N ASN A 121 -1.03 0.27 17.12
CA ASN A 121 -1.88 0.65 15.97
C ASN A 121 -3.39 0.67 16.31
N GLN A 122 -3.80 -0.02 17.38
CA GLN A 122 -5.19 -0.10 17.83
C GLN A 122 -5.64 1.14 18.63
N PHE A 123 -4.70 1.98 19.08
CA PHE A 123 -4.94 2.97 20.13
C PHE A 123 -4.77 4.43 19.68
N MET A 124 -4.91 4.70 18.40
CA MET A 124 -4.89 6.06 17.90
C MET A 124 -6.01 6.91 18.51
N ASP A 125 -5.66 8.12 18.98
CA ASP A 125 -6.61 9.12 19.47
C ASP A 125 -6.77 10.25 18.45
N PRO A 126 -7.93 10.34 17.77
CA PRO A 126 -8.20 11.40 16.79
C PRO A 126 -8.13 12.84 17.35
N ARG A 127 -8.32 13.01 18.67
CA ARG A 127 -8.30 14.34 19.30
C ARG A 127 -6.89 14.96 19.34
N GLN A 128 -5.86 14.12 19.27
CA GLN A 128 -4.45 14.55 19.25
C GLN A 128 -3.94 14.94 17.87
N VAL A 129 -4.77 14.83 16.83
CA VAL A 129 -4.39 15.18 15.44
C VAL A 129 -4.97 16.54 15.09
N PRO A 130 -4.14 17.58 14.92
CA PRO A 130 -4.63 18.89 14.50
C PRO A 130 -5.28 18.81 13.11
N ALA A 131 -6.44 19.44 12.95
CA ALA A 131 -7.12 19.46 11.65
C ALA A 131 -6.25 20.09 10.54
N SER A 132 -5.44 21.08 10.86
CA SER A 132 -4.48 21.71 9.93
C SER A 132 -3.47 20.72 9.38
N SER A 133 -3.02 19.76 10.19
CA SER A 133 -2.09 18.70 9.76
C SER A 133 -2.69 17.78 8.70
N LEU A 134 -3.98 17.46 8.82
CA LEU A 134 -4.70 16.67 7.82
C LEU A 134 -4.87 17.45 6.52
N LEU A 135 -5.23 18.70 6.63
CA LEU A 135 -5.66 19.53 5.51
C LEU A 135 -4.52 20.08 4.65
N SER A 136 -3.27 19.97 5.11
CA SER A 136 -2.11 20.34 4.30
C SER A 136 -1.83 19.36 3.15
N SER A 137 -2.39 18.12 3.20
CA SER A 137 -2.25 17.15 2.12
C SER A 137 -3.33 17.31 1.06
N THR A 138 -3.01 16.99 -0.19
CA THR A 138 -3.92 17.12 -1.35
C THR A 138 -4.76 15.87 -1.58
N ALA A 139 -4.25 14.73 -1.13
CA ALA A 139 -4.93 13.43 -1.18
C ALA A 139 -4.65 12.63 0.10
N ALA A 140 -5.48 11.63 0.37
CA ALA A 140 -5.28 10.68 1.46
C ALA A 140 -5.32 9.24 0.95
N HIS A 141 -4.50 8.38 1.56
CA HIS A 141 -4.54 6.94 1.39
C HIS A 141 -4.82 6.29 2.74
N LEU A 142 -5.90 5.52 2.81
CA LEU A 142 -6.33 4.77 3.97
C LEU A 142 -6.06 3.29 3.75
N VAL A 143 -5.76 2.57 4.84
CA VAL A 143 -5.71 1.11 4.82
C VAL A 143 -6.89 0.53 5.60
N GLY A 144 -7.42 -0.60 5.16
CA GLY A 144 -8.59 -1.22 5.76
C GLY A 144 -8.40 -1.58 7.24
N TYR A 145 -7.16 -1.85 7.65
CA TYR A 145 -6.79 -2.10 9.05
C TYR A 145 -7.20 -0.95 9.99
N SER A 146 -7.26 0.28 9.49
CA SER A 146 -7.71 1.45 10.26
C SER A 146 -9.18 1.36 10.70
N PHE A 147 -9.96 0.47 10.11
CA PHE A 147 -11.38 0.27 10.44
C PHE A 147 -11.64 -0.89 11.41
N LEU A 148 -10.60 -1.59 11.87
CA LEU A 148 -10.73 -2.72 12.80
C LEU A 148 -10.97 -2.31 14.25
N ASN A 149 -10.55 -1.10 14.65
CA ASN A 149 -10.63 -0.64 16.03
C ASN A 149 -11.25 0.77 16.12
N PRO A 150 -11.99 1.10 17.19
CA PRO A 150 -12.80 2.33 17.27
C PRO A 150 -12.01 3.63 17.10
N GLY A 151 -10.83 3.75 17.72
CA GLY A 151 -10.00 4.95 17.65
C GLY A 151 -9.50 5.23 16.21
N PRO A 152 -8.75 4.30 15.57
CA PRO A 152 -8.35 4.42 14.18
C PRO A 152 -9.54 4.59 13.22
N GLU A 153 -10.66 3.88 13.42
CA GLU A 153 -11.85 4.03 12.59
C GLU A 153 -12.42 5.46 12.66
N LYS A 154 -12.51 6.03 13.86
CA LYS A 154 -12.97 7.42 14.03
C LYS A 154 -12.06 8.40 13.27
N MET A 155 -10.73 8.16 13.29
CA MET A 155 -9.77 8.95 12.54
C MET A 155 -9.96 8.80 11.02
N ALA A 156 -10.07 7.55 10.52
CA ALA A 156 -10.30 7.28 9.10
C ALA A 156 -11.57 7.96 8.58
N ARG A 157 -12.67 7.87 9.34
CA ARG A 157 -13.93 8.54 9.00
C ARG A 157 -13.82 10.07 9.06
N GLN A 158 -13.00 10.62 9.97
CA GLN A 158 -12.71 12.05 10.01
C GLN A 158 -11.95 12.51 8.77
N ILE A 159 -10.94 11.74 8.33
CA ILE A 159 -10.20 12.00 7.08
C ILE A 159 -11.16 11.98 5.88
N LEU A 160 -11.98 10.94 5.73
CA LEU A 160 -12.98 10.85 4.65
C LEU A 160 -13.85 12.11 4.60
N ARG A 161 -14.49 12.48 5.72
CA ARG A 161 -15.38 13.65 5.76
C ARG A 161 -14.65 14.96 5.43
N GLN A 162 -13.47 15.17 6.02
CA GLN A 162 -12.74 16.45 5.87
C GLN A 162 -12.14 16.60 4.47
N PHE A 163 -11.69 15.52 3.84
CA PHE A 163 -11.15 15.54 2.50
C PHE A 163 -12.26 15.76 1.47
N HIS A 164 -13.37 15.02 1.57
CA HIS A 164 -14.50 15.20 0.65
C HIS A 164 -15.13 16.59 0.74
N ALA A 165 -15.30 17.13 1.96
CA ALA A 165 -15.81 18.50 2.15
C ALA A 165 -14.97 19.58 1.43
N ARG A 166 -13.73 19.24 1.02
CA ARG A 166 -12.80 20.13 0.29
C ARG A 166 -12.49 19.65 -1.11
N GLY A 167 -13.24 18.70 -1.64
CA GLY A 167 -13.03 18.13 -2.97
C GLY A 167 -11.68 17.42 -3.13
N LYS A 168 -11.07 16.97 -2.02
CA LYS A 168 -9.83 16.22 -2.01
C LYS A 168 -10.11 14.73 -2.17
N TRP A 169 -9.16 14.03 -2.75
CA TRP A 169 -9.27 12.64 -3.15
C TRP A 169 -8.82 11.68 -2.03
N VAL A 170 -9.56 10.58 -1.87
CA VAL A 170 -9.25 9.55 -0.87
C VAL A 170 -9.23 8.18 -1.53
N SER A 171 -8.16 7.41 -1.28
CA SER A 171 -8.03 6.01 -1.67
C SER A 171 -8.06 5.07 -0.47
N LEU A 172 -8.42 3.82 -0.72
CA LEU A 172 -8.47 2.73 0.26
C LEU A 172 -7.78 1.49 -0.32
N ASP A 173 -6.82 0.92 0.40
CA ASP A 173 -6.35 -0.47 0.21
C ASP A 173 -6.96 -1.35 1.30
N VAL A 174 -7.73 -2.38 0.91
CA VAL A 174 -8.61 -3.07 1.86
C VAL A 174 -7.87 -3.96 2.86
N GLY A 175 -6.90 -4.75 2.41
CA GLY A 175 -6.16 -5.70 3.25
C GLY A 175 -6.94 -6.96 3.64
N MET A 176 -6.24 -8.07 3.80
CA MET A 176 -6.87 -9.39 4.00
C MET A 176 -7.61 -9.52 5.34
N GLU A 177 -7.02 -9.08 6.46
CA GLU A 177 -7.68 -9.22 7.76
C GLU A 177 -8.96 -8.39 7.90
N PRO A 178 -8.99 -7.09 7.48
CA PRO A 178 -10.24 -6.35 7.42
C PRO A 178 -11.31 -7.00 6.54
N THR A 179 -10.89 -7.58 5.41
CA THR A 179 -11.77 -8.30 4.49
C THR A 179 -12.47 -9.47 5.16
N LYS A 180 -11.75 -10.22 6.02
CA LYS A 180 -12.30 -11.36 6.77
C LYS A 180 -13.14 -10.92 7.97
N ARG A 181 -12.68 -9.93 8.74
CA ARG A 181 -13.28 -9.56 10.05
C ARG A 181 -14.44 -8.60 9.94
N ILE A 182 -14.41 -7.70 8.96
CA ILE A 182 -15.41 -6.62 8.83
C ILE A 182 -15.87 -6.44 7.36
N PRO A 183 -16.22 -7.52 6.62
CA PRO A 183 -16.52 -7.45 5.19
C PRO A 183 -17.63 -6.45 4.86
N GLN A 184 -18.71 -6.43 5.62
CA GLN A 184 -19.83 -5.52 5.39
C GLN A 184 -19.43 -4.04 5.59
N LYS A 185 -18.55 -3.77 6.56
CA LYS A 185 -18.03 -2.42 6.78
C LYS A 185 -17.17 -1.99 5.60
N ILE A 186 -16.29 -2.87 5.09
CA ILE A 186 -15.47 -2.59 3.90
C ILE A 186 -16.34 -2.31 2.68
N LEU A 187 -17.35 -3.14 2.43
CA LEU A 187 -18.31 -2.93 1.33
C LEU A 187 -19.05 -1.58 1.46
N GLY A 188 -19.45 -1.21 2.67
CA GLY A 188 -20.08 0.08 2.96
C GLY A 188 -19.18 1.31 2.77
N LEU A 189 -17.85 1.13 2.65
CA LEU A 189 -16.91 2.20 2.35
C LEU A 189 -16.76 2.47 0.84
N LEU A 190 -17.12 1.52 -0.03
CA LEU A 190 -16.87 1.62 -1.48
C LEU A 190 -17.42 2.90 -2.11
N PRO A 191 -18.66 3.36 -1.83
CA PRO A 191 -19.17 4.62 -2.37
C PRO A 191 -18.48 5.87 -1.79
N GLN A 192 -17.80 5.70 -0.64
CA GLN A 192 -17.19 6.79 0.12
C GLN A 192 -15.72 7.04 -0.27
N VAL A 193 -15.11 6.19 -1.07
CA VAL A 193 -13.72 6.34 -1.52
C VAL A 193 -13.66 6.64 -3.01
N ASP A 194 -12.65 7.39 -3.44
CA ASP A 194 -12.50 7.76 -4.84
C ASP A 194 -11.75 6.70 -5.63
N LEU A 195 -10.86 5.94 -4.95
CA LEU A 195 -10.11 4.83 -5.53
C LEU A 195 -9.99 3.68 -4.54
N LEU A 196 -10.36 2.49 -5.01
CA LEU A 196 -10.25 1.23 -4.30
C LEU A 196 -9.06 0.43 -4.83
N PHE A 197 -8.16 0.01 -3.93
CA PHE A 197 -7.20 -1.05 -4.18
C PHE A 197 -7.66 -2.33 -3.48
N VAL A 198 -7.61 -3.44 -4.20
CA VAL A 198 -8.01 -4.77 -3.70
C VAL A 198 -7.20 -5.84 -4.44
N SER A 199 -6.82 -6.93 -3.77
CA SER A 199 -6.27 -8.10 -4.47
C SER A 199 -7.40 -9.03 -4.94
N SER A 200 -7.09 -9.96 -5.86
CA SER A 200 -8.05 -10.97 -6.31
C SER A 200 -8.53 -11.87 -5.16
N GLU A 201 -7.65 -12.16 -4.22
CA GLU A 201 -7.93 -12.98 -3.05
C GLU A 201 -8.86 -12.26 -2.07
N GLU A 202 -8.57 -10.98 -1.79
CA GLU A 202 -9.43 -10.12 -0.96
C GLU A 202 -10.81 -9.93 -1.62
N ALA A 203 -10.82 -9.72 -2.93
CA ALA A 203 -12.05 -9.60 -3.70
C ALA A 203 -12.91 -10.88 -3.63
N ALA A 204 -12.28 -12.05 -3.71
CA ALA A 204 -12.98 -13.33 -3.57
C ALA A 204 -13.64 -13.49 -2.19
N VAL A 205 -12.93 -13.09 -1.12
CA VAL A 205 -13.50 -13.13 0.24
C VAL A 205 -14.65 -12.14 0.40
N LEU A 206 -14.51 -10.90 -0.09
CA LEU A 206 -15.55 -9.86 0.04
C LEU A 206 -16.82 -10.17 -0.75
N THR A 207 -16.69 -10.82 -1.89
CA THR A 207 -17.81 -11.02 -2.83
C THR A 207 -18.34 -12.45 -2.86
N GLY A 208 -17.59 -13.41 -2.28
CA GLY A 208 -17.89 -14.84 -2.40
C GLY A 208 -17.68 -15.40 -3.83
N GLN A 209 -17.03 -14.62 -4.72
CA GLN A 209 -16.81 -14.99 -6.13
C GLN A 209 -15.36 -15.39 -6.37
N SER A 210 -15.11 -16.59 -6.89
CA SER A 210 -13.77 -17.02 -7.32
C SER A 210 -13.29 -16.32 -8.61
N ASN A 211 -14.21 -15.79 -9.40
CA ASN A 211 -13.89 -15.11 -10.65
C ASN A 211 -13.67 -13.61 -10.42
N ALA A 212 -12.42 -13.15 -10.57
CA ALA A 212 -12.01 -11.76 -10.33
C ALA A 212 -12.80 -10.73 -11.16
N ARG A 213 -13.20 -11.07 -12.41
CA ARG A 213 -14.03 -10.18 -13.25
C ARG A 213 -15.44 -10.01 -12.66
N LYS A 214 -16.04 -11.08 -12.14
CA LYS A 214 -17.34 -11.00 -11.48
C LYS A 214 -17.27 -10.17 -10.19
N SER A 215 -16.21 -10.36 -9.38
CA SER A 215 -15.95 -9.56 -8.18
C SER A 215 -15.78 -8.07 -8.52
N PHE A 216 -15.02 -7.76 -9.57
CA PHE A 216 -14.82 -6.39 -10.03
C PHE A 216 -16.16 -5.71 -10.39
N LEU A 217 -16.99 -6.38 -11.18
CA LEU A 217 -18.31 -5.87 -11.58
C LEU A 217 -19.25 -5.71 -10.37
N GLN A 218 -19.12 -6.57 -9.37
CA GLN A 218 -19.89 -6.45 -8.13
C GLN A 218 -19.48 -5.20 -7.34
N PHE A 219 -18.18 -4.87 -7.25
CA PHE A 219 -17.73 -3.63 -6.63
C PHE A 219 -18.20 -2.39 -7.37
N GLN A 220 -18.23 -2.40 -8.69
CA GLN A 220 -18.83 -1.30 -9.46
C GLN A 220 -20.32 -1.10 -9.12
N ARG A 221 -21.09 -2.18 -9.04
CA ARG A 221 -22.51 -2.15 -8.64
C ARG A 221 -22.70 -1.69 -7.20
N ALA A 222 -21.72 -1.98 -6.32
CA ALA A 222 -21.72 -1.52 -4.94
C ALA A 222 -21.28 -0.05 -4.78
N GLY A 223 -21.05 0.66 -5.89
CA GLY A 223 -20.77 2.10 -5.90
C GLY A 223 -19.29 2.49 -5.83
N ALA A 224 -18.35 1.56 -6.02
CA ALA A 224 -16.94 1.90 -6.14
C ALA A 224 -16.70 2.76 -7.39
N LYS A 225 -16.09 3.94 -7.22
CA LYS A 225 -15.89 4.93 -8.29
C LYS A 225 -14.76 4.54 -9.25
N GLU A 226 -13.58 4.31 -8.69
CA GLU A 226 -12.41 3.84 -9.43
C GLU A 226 -11.86 2.59 -8.72
N ILE A 227 -11.56 1.52 -9.47
CA ILE A 227 -11.13 0.25 -8.92
C ILE A 227 -9.81 -0.14 -9.56
N VAL A 228 -8.87 -0.58 -8.72
CA VAL A 228 -7.63 -1.24 -9.12
C VAL A 228 -7.56 -2.58 -8.40
N MET A 229 -7.75 -3.67 -9.13
CA MET A 229 -7.70 -5.03 -8.59
C MET A 229 -6.39 -5.69 -9.00
N LYS A 230 -5.55 -5.98 -8.01
CA LYS A 230 -4.26 -6.65 -8.17
C LYS A 230 -4.48 -8.15 -8.46
N LEU A 231 -3.89 -8.68 -9.54
CA LEU A 231 -4.03 -10.07 -9.99
C LEU A 231 -2.71 -10.87 -9.90
N GLY A 232 -1.77 -10.42 -9.09
CA GLY A 232 -0.44 -11.01 -8.95
C GLY A 232 0.31 -11.03 -10.28
N LYS A 233 0.83 -12.19 -10.69
CA LYS A 233 1.59 -12.36 -11.95
C LYS A 233 0.81 -12.02 -13.21
N ARG A 234 -0.52 -11.95 -13.16
CA ARG A 234 -1.35 -11.53 -14.29
C ARG A 234 -1.39 -10.01 -14.49
N GLY A 235 -1.03 -9.22 -13.49
CA GLY A 235 -1.10 -7.76 -13.52
C GLY A 235 -2.27 -7.21 -12.74
N CYS A 236 -3.13 -6.40 -13.35
CA CYS A 236 -4.28 -5.82 -12.66
C CYS A 236 -5.49 -5.60 -13.58
N PHE A 237 -6.66 -5.52 -12.97
CA PHE A 237 -7.83 -4.89 -13.56
C PHE A 237 -7.93 -3.45 -13.09
N ILE A 238 -8.34 -2.56 -13.98
CA ILE A 238 -8.68 -1.17 -13.67
C ILE A 238 -10.06 -0.80 -14.22
N SER A 239 -10.72 0.18 -13.59
CA SER A 239 -11.83 0.89 -14.23
C SER A 239 -11.26 2.03 -15.08
N ASP A 240 -11.59 2.01 -16.37
CA ASP A 240 -11.18 3.02 -17.34
C ASP A 240 -12.45 3.57 -18.02
N GLY A 241 -12.85 4.78 -17.66
CA GLY A 241 -14.12 5.37 -18.12
C GLY A 241 -15.36 4.52 -17.75
N GLY A 242 -15.32 3.82 -16.62
CA GLY A 242 -16.40 2.92 -16.17
C GLY A 242 -16.29 1.49 -16.72
N ASN A 243 -15.40 1.23 -17.68
CA ASN A 243 -15.18 -0.10 -18.23
C ASN A 243 -14.06 -0.83 -17.51
N LEU A 244 -14.18 -2.17 -17.40
CA LEU A 244 -13.10 -3.01 -16.92
C LEU A 244 -12.05 -3.20 -18.01
N ARG A 245 -10.79 -2.89 -17.67
CA ARG A 245 -9.62 -3.11 -18.53
C ARG A 245 -8.57 -3.95 -17.79
N GLU A 246 -8.04 -4.97 -18.45
CA GLU A 246 -6.95 -5.80 -17.94
C GLU A 246 -5.60 -5.24 -18.43
N ILE A 247 -4.68 -5.03 -17.49
CA ILE A 247 -3.32 -4.53 -17.72
C ILE A 247 -2.36 -5.64 -17.32
N PRO A 248 -1.67 -6.29 -18.26
CA PRO A 248 -0.80 -7.41 -17.95
C PRO A 248 0.45 -6.98 -17.19
N SER A 249 0.97 -7.85 -16.33
CA SER A 249 2.19 -7.63 -15.54
C SER A 249 3.45 -7.77 -16.41
N PHE A 250 4.60 -7.61 -15.79
CA PHE A 250 5.92 -7.83 -16.38
C PHE A 250 6.43 -9.22 -16.01
N ALA A 251 6.97 -9.96 -16.98
CA ALA A 251 7.60 -11.24 -16.70
C ALA A 251 8.95 -11.01 -16.02
N VAL A 252 9.08 -11.49 -14.79
CA VAL A 252 10.30 -11.43 -13.98
C VAL A 252 10.54 -12.76 -13.28
N ARG A 253 11.78 -13.03 -12.88
CA ARG A 253 12.09 -14.13 -11.95
C ARG A 253 11.85 -13.61 -10.53
N ALA A 254 10.70 -13.94 -9.97
CA ALA A 254 10.35 -13.56 -8.61
C ALA A 254 11.21 -14.34 -7.61
N VAL A 255 11.70 -13.64 -6.58
CA VAL A 255 12.44 -14.17 -5.44
C VAL A 255 11.57 -14.10 -4.18
N ASP A 256 10.88 -12.96 -3.99
CA ASP A 256 10.07 -12.68 -2.82
C ASP A 256 8.90 -11.75 -3.17
N SER A 257 7.67 -12.15 -2.84
CA SER A 257 6.47 -11.36 -3.14
C SER A 257 6.06 -10.39 -2.03
N THR A 258 6.81 -10.34 -0.91
CA THR A 258 6.48 -9.46 0.22
C THR A 258 6.57 -8.00 -0.19
N GLY A 259 5.53 -7.24 0.14
CA GLY A 259 5.45 -5.82 -0.17
C GLY A 259 5.24 -5.49 -1.65
N ALA A 260 5.16 -6.46 -2.56
CA ALA A 260 4.90 -6.19 -3.98
C ALA A 260 3.57 -5.45 -4.18
N GLY A 261 2.55 -5.76 -3.35
CA GLY A 261 1.28 -5.03 -3.32
C GLY A 261 1.44 -3.58 -2.86
N ASP A 262 2.28 -3.33 -1.85
CA ASP A 262 2.56 -1.99 -1.33
C ASP A 262 3.34 -1.16 -2.36
N ALA A 263 4.35 -1.76 -3.00
CA ALA A 263 5.11 -1.13 -4.10
C ALA A 263 4.20 -0.79 -5.30
N PHE A 264 3.29 -1.69 -5.66
CA PHE A 264 2.28 -1.46 -6.69
C PHE A 264 1.38 -0.27 -6.32
N THR A 265 0.78 -0.29 -5.11
CA THR A 265 -0.11 0.77 -4.63
C THR A 265 0.59 2.11 -4.59
N ALA A 266 1.83 2.17 -4.07
CA ALA A 266 2.63 3.39 -4.02
C ALA A 266 2.95 3.96 -5.41
N ALA A 267 3.37 3.11 -6.35
CA ALA A 267 3.65 3.52 -7.72
C ALA A 267 2.40 4.03 -8.45
N PHE A 268 1.25 3.43 -8.20
CA PHE A 268 -0.03 3.92 -8.72
C PHE A 268 -0.39 5.30 -8.15
N LEU A 269 -0.32 5.43 -6.83
CA LEU A 269 -0.64 6.68 -6.11
C LEU A 269 0.24 7.84 -6.57
N GLN A 270 1.57 7.64 -6.63
CA GLN A 270 2.48 8.68 -7.08
C GLN A 270 2.21 9.10 -8.53
N ALA A 271 1.89 8.17 -9.42
CA ALA A 271 1.56 8.47 -10.80
C ALA A 271 0.28 9.31 -10.89
N ARG A 272 -0.77 8.94 -10.14
CA ARG A 272 -2.02 9.71 -10.06
C ARG A 272 -1.83 11.10 -9.48
N LEU A 273 -1.01 11.24 -8.43
CA LEU A 273 -0.65 12.53 -7.83
C LEU A 273 0.10 13.45 -8.80
N ARG A 274 0.73 12.88 -9.82
CA ARG A 274 1.39 13.62 -10.92
C ARG A 274 0.51 13.83 -12.15
N GLY A 275 -0.78 13.52 -12.04
CA GLY A 275 -1.75 13.74 -13.13
C GLY A 275 -1.65 12.71 -14.27
N TRP A 276 -1.03 11.53 -14.04
CA TRP A 276 -1.02 10.47 -15.02
C TRP A 276 -2.41 9.84 -15.14
N THR A 277 -2.73 9.33 -16.31
CA THR A 277 -3.97 8.58 -16.53
C THR A 277 -3.97 7.29 -15.71
N THR A 278 -5.15 6.73 -15.45
CA THR A 278 -5.32 5.45 -14.76
C THR A 278 -4.52 4.32 -15.45
N LEU A 279 -4.49 4.34 -16.79
CA LEU A 279 -3.74 3.37 -17.59
C LEU A 279 -2.22 3.50 -17.40
N GLU A 280 -1.68 4.72 -17.46
CA GLU A 280 -0.24 4.98 -17.23
C GLU A 280 0.15 4.60 -15.79
N ALA A 281 -0.70 4.96 -14.82
CA ALA A 281 -0.49 4.62 -13.42
C ALA A 281 -0.48 3.09 -13.19
N ALA A 282 -1.41 2.36 -13.81
CA ALA A 282 -1.49 0.90 -13.71
C ALA A 282 -0.26 0.21 -14.33
N LEU A 283 0.24 0.72 -15.45
CA LEU A 283 1.44 0.16 -16.08
C LEU A 283 2.69 0.38 -15.20
N ALA A 284 2.86 1.58 -14.65
CA ALA A 284 3.93 1.89 -13.71
C ALA A 284 3.84 1.04 -12.44
N ALA A 285 2.62 0.87 -11.91
CA ALA A 285 2.36 0.04 -10.73
C ALA A 285 2.69 -1.44 -10.97
N ASN A 286 2.31 -2.01 -12.11
CA ASN A 286 2.69 -3.37 -12.48
C ASN A 286 4.22 -3.54 -12.58
N ALA A 287 4.92 -2.55 -13.13
CA ALA A 287 6.38 -2.58 -13.21
C ALA A 287 7.03 -2.49 -11.81
N ALA A 288 6.52 -1.63 -10.94
CA ALA A 288 7.02 -1.50 -9.57
C ALA A 288 6.78 -2.75 -8.73
N GLY A 289 5.56 -3.31 -8.79
CA GLY A 289 5.24 -4.57 -8.13
C GLY A 289 6.11 -5.72 -8.62
N ALA A 290 6.32 -5.83 -9.92
CA ALA A 290 7.22 -6.84 -10.50
C ALA A 290 8.69 -6.63 -10.08
N ALA A 291 9.19 -5.39 -10.09
CA ALA A 291 10.55 -5.09 -9.64
C ALA A 291 10.77 -5.42 -8.17
N ALA A 292 9.78 -5.14 -7.31
CA ALA A 292 9.82 -5.48 -5.89
C ALA A 292 9.98 -6.98 -5.67
N THR A 293 9.32 -7.83 -6.48
CA THR A 293 9.44 -9.30 -6.33
C THR A 293 10.83 -9.85 -6.65
N CYS A 294 11.71 -9.09 -7.29
CA CYS A 294 13.08 -9.52 -7.63
C CYS A 294 14.06 -9.44 -6.45
N ARG A 295 13.64 -8.98 -5.29
CA ARG A 295 14.46 -8.78 -4.08
C ARG A 295 13.78 -9.40 -2.87
N VAL A 296 14.57 -9.71 -1.83
CA VAL A 296 14.07 -10.19 -0.55
C VAL A 296 13.68 -9.00 0.34
N GLY A 297 12.55 -9.08 1.02
CA GLY A 297 12.12 -8.15 2.06
C GLY A 297 11.09 -7.12 1.62
N ALA A 298 10.61 -6.36 2.60
CA ALA A 298 9.66 -5.24 2.47
C ALA A 298 10.27 -3.96 3.08
N GLY A 299 9.47 -2.92 3.31
CA GLY A 299 9.92 -1.69 3.92
C GLY A 299 10.87 -0.89 3.02
N THR A 300 12.09 -0.64 3.46
CA THR A 300 13.07 0.19 2.73
C THR A 300 13.55 -0.41 1.41
N THR A 301 13.33 -1.72 1.18
CA THR A 301 13.71 -2.40 -0.07
C THR A 301 12.66 -2.32 -1.18
N LEU A 302 11.44 -1.85 -0.86
CA LEU A 302 10.29 -1.82 -1.79
C LEU A 302 10.44 -0.82 -2.95
N SER A 303 11.23 0.22 -2.80
CA SER A 303 11.36 1.28 -3.77
C SER A 303 12.56 1.05 -4.69
N ASP A 304 12.36 0.26 -5.74
CA ASP A 304 13.33 0.15 -6.84
C ASP A 304 12.85 0.95 -8.05
N ALA A 305 12.99 2.27 -7.98
CA ALA A 305 12.66 3.14 -9.11
C ALA A 305 13.50 2.80 -10.34
N ALA A 306 14.79 2.47 -10.18
CA ALA A 306 15.68 2.09 -11.26
C ALA A 306 15.26 0.76 -11.91
N GLY A 307 14.91 -0.26 -11.12
CA GLY A 307 14.38 -1.53 -11.61
C GLY A 307 13.04 -1.36 -12.32
N THR A 308 12.14 -0.55 -11.76
CA THR A 308 10.86 -0.19 -12.37
C THR A 308 11.05 0.46 -13.74
N LEU A 309 11.95 1.45 -13.84
CA LEU A 309 12.25 2.13 -15.10
C LEU A 309 12.89 1.18 -16.14
N ARG A 310 13.75 0.27 -15.69
CA ARG A 310 14.34 -0.75 -16.57
C ARG A 310 13.28 -1.67 -17.16
N LEU A 311 12.32 -2.14 -16.37
CA LEU A 311 11.20 -2.96 -16.86
C LEU A 311 10.33 -2.20 -17.85
N LEU A 312 10.00 -0.94 -17.56
CA LEU A 312 9.24 -0.08 -18.47
C LEU A 312 9.97 0.12 -19.82
N ARG A 313 11.29 0.34 -19.80
CA ARG A 313 12.12 0.46 -21.02
C ARG A 313 12.12 -0.80 -21.87
N ASN A 314 12.23 -1.97 -21.23
CA ASN A 314 12.28 -3.24 -21.93
C ASN A 314 10.94 -3.60 -22.59
N ARG A 315 9.82 -3.16 -22.02
CA ARG A 315 8.48 -3.35 -22.61
C ARG A 315 8.18 -2.36 -23.74
N GLY A 316 8.81 -1.19 -23.72
CA GLY A 316 8.67 -0.15 -24.75
C GLY A 316 9.13 -0.57 -26.15
N LYS A 317 9.63 -1.80 -26.33
CA LYS A 317 10.08 -2.32 -27.63
C LYS A 317 9.05 -3.24 -28.33
N ARG A 318 7.81 -3.37 -27.82
CA ARG A 318 6.79 -4.29 -28.37
C ARG A 318 5.37 -3.71 -28.30
N GLY A 319 4.86 -3.22 -29.45
CA GLY A 319 3.44 -2.99 -29.70
C GLY A 319 2.79 -1.81 -28.98
N THR A 320 1.49 -1.92 -28.71
CA THR A 320 0.62 -0.85 -28.17
C THR A 320 1.13 -0.21 -26.86
N TRP A 321 1.90 -0.95 -26.07
CA TRP A 321 2.48 -0.49 -24.81
C TRP A 321 3.73 0.38 -24.98
N GLU A 322 4.34 0.38 -26.17
CA GLU A 322 5.55 1.14 -26.48
C GLU A 322 5.33 2.64 -26.31
N LYS A 323 4.25 3.17 -26.90
CA LYS A 323 3.92 4.60 -26.79
C LYS A 323 3.70 5.04 -25.35
N ILE A 324 2.98 4.22 -24.57
CA ILE A 324 2.68 4.53 -23.16
C ILE A 324 3.96 4.41 -22.31
N GLY A 325 4.77 3.37 -22.53
CA GLY A 325 6.06 3.21 -21.83
C GLY A 325 7.02 4.37 -22.11
N LEU A 326 7.13 4.82 -23.37
CA LEU A 326 7.95 5.96 -23.77
C LEU A 326 7.41 7.28 -23.17
N GLN A 327 6.11 7.50 -23.10
CA GLN A 327 5.51 8.65 -22.45
C GLN A 327 5.82 8.67 -20.94
N ILE A 328 5.70 7.52 -20.26
CA ILE A 328 6.06 7.41 -18.85
C ILE A 328 7.55 7.75 -18.65
N LEU A 329 8.43 7.17 -19.48
CA LEU A 329 9.88 7.42 -19.42
C LEU A 329 10.25 8.89 -19.67
N SER A 330 9.58 9.55 -20.64
CA SER A 330 9.81 10.97 -20.90
C SER A 330 9.40 11.84 -19.69
N ARG A 331 8.23 11.56 -19.10
CA ARG A 331 7.75 12.26 -17.90
C ARG A 331 8.65 12.05 -16.68
N VAL A 332 9.23 10.87 -16.50
CA VAL A 332 10.17 10.60 -15.41
C VAL A 332 11.49 11.35 -15.62
N ARG A 333 11.99 11.46 -16.86
CA ARG A 333 13.21 12.23 -17.17
C ARG A 333 13.06 13.73 -16.91
N THR A 334 11.89 14.30 -17.22
CA THR A 334 11.64 15.74 -16.98
C THR A 334 11.50 16.09 -15.49
N MET A 335 11.41 15.09 -14.60
CA MET A 335 11.27 15.27 -13.16
C MET A 335 12.61 15.42 -12.42
N GLY A 336 13.75 15.43 -13.12
CA GLY A 336 15.08 15.74 -12.60
C GLY A 336 15.49 14.89 -11.40
N GLY A 337 16.06 13.73 -11.62
CA GLY A 337 16.80 13.04 -10.57
C GLY A 337 16.46 11.56 -10.41
N PHE A 338 16.83 10.75 -11.38
CA PHE A 338 17.20 9.33 -11.20
C PHE A 338 18.37 9.01 -12.15
#